data_03214d63d62ea77a1317bdc4aeff37b3
#
_entry.id   03214d63d62ea77a1317bdc4aeff37b3
#
_cell.length_a   1.000
_cell.length_b   1.000
_cell.length_c   1.000
_cell.angle_alpha   90.00
_cell.angle_beta   90.00
_cell.angle_gamma   90.00
#
_symmetry.space_group_name_H-M   'P 1'
#
loop_
_entity.id
_entity.type
_entity.pdbx_description
1 polymer ?
#
loop_
_entity_poly.entity_id
_entity_poly.type
_entity_poly.pdbx_seq_one_letter_code
_entity_poly.pdbx_strand_id
1 'polypeptide(L)'
;QTNIKIQSTAVPFMLISPDARSGGMGNLSLAMTPEANDLFGNVAKIPFIKEKSGFLINYTPWLKDLGLNDVYLASAGYFKKVNETFSINSSLRFFSLGNITFSDENGTELPSTKPSEFSYDIGGSILLTEKLSFGATLRYIHSRLVSGSYGGSAINYRAGNTLSGDISMFYKQNEDMHGFHAGLLLSNLGGKISYSNETKNKYFIPANIGIGVGYLNKIDADNSIEFGVDVNRLLVPVYPSTGTTEDKDKYFSQTVVSSWFNSFTNKYGPPMGESLRVSVGAEYNYTNV
;
A
#
# COMPACT_ATOMS: atom_id res chain seq x y z
N GLN A 1 -25.92 -0.31 -20.45
CA GLN A 1 -24.50 -0.60 -20.12
C GLN A 1 -24.18 0.12 -18.83
N THR A 2 -23.90 -0.62 -17.79
CA THR A 2 -23.36 -0.08 -16.53
C THR A 2 -21.93 0.39 -16.82
N ASN A 3 -21.68 1.70 -16.81
CA ASN A 3 -20.34 2.25 -16.89
C ASN A 3 -19.60 1.91 -15.59
N ILE A 4 -18.73 0.92 -15.64
CA ILE A 4 -17.87 0.56 -14.51
C ILE A 4 -16.88 1.72 -14.30
N LYS A 5 -16.97 2.34 -13.12
CA LYS A 5 -16.09 3.43 -12.70
C LYS A 5 -14.83 2.86 -12.05
N ILE A 6 -13.75 2.75 -12.82
CA ILE A 6 -12.48 2.20 -12.33
C ILE A 6 -11.59 3.33 -11.79
N GLN A 7 -11.10 3.19 -10.56
CA GLN A 7 -10.02 4.01 -10.01
C GLN A 7 -8.68 3.42 -10.47
N SER A 8 -7.99 4.12 -11.35
CA SER A 8 -6.67 3.72 -11.83
C SER A 8 -5.58 4.55 -11.15
N THR A 9 -4.55 3.89 -10.67
CA THR A 9 -3.41 4.52 -9.98
C THR A 9 -2.10 4.09 -10.60
N ALA A 10 -1.11 4.96 -10.56
CA ALA A 10 0.27 4.56 -10.74
C ALA A 10 0.77 3.80 -9.51
N VAL A 11 1.85 3.05 -9.65
CA VAL A 11 2.54 2.31 -8.57
C VAL A 11 1.61 1.42 -7.73
N PRO A 12 0.77 0.58 -8.35
CA PRO A 12 -0.21 -0.23 -7.63
C PRO A 12 0.43 -1.28 -6.70
N PHE A 13 1.73 -1.58 -6.85
CA PHE A 13 2.46 -2.48 -5.96
C PHE A 13 2.43 -2.02 -4.49
N MET A 14 2.18 -0.73 -4.25
CA MET A 14 2.03 -0.18 -2.90
C MET A 14 0.80 -0.70 -2.15
N LEU A 15 -0.17 -1.29 -2.86
CA LEU A 15 -1.38 -1.90 -2.28
C LEU A 15 -1.22 -3.39 -2.00
N ILE A 16 -0.07 -3.98 -2.36
CA ILE A 16 0.21 -5.40 -2.12
C ILE A 16 0.84 -5.54 -0.75
N SER A 17 0.26 -6.39 0.10
CA SER A 17 0.90 -6.76 1.36
C SER A 17 2.11 -7.65 1.10
N PRO A 18 3.29 -7.32 1.64
CA PRO A 18 4.49 -8.11 1.39
C PRO A 18 4.60 -9.35 2.29
N ASP A 19 3.77 -9.47 3.32
CA ASP A 19 3.83 -10.55 4.30
C ASP A 19 2.75 -11.62 4.10
N ALA A 20 3.07 -12.84 4.52
CA ALA A 20 2.20 -13.98 4.34
C ALA A 20 0.99 -13.97 5.30
N ARG A 21 1.14 -13.40 6.51
CA ARG A 21 0.08 -13.35 7.53
C ARG A 21 -1.08 -12.48 7.06
N SER A 22 -0.83 -11.21 6.77
CA SER A 22 -1.88 -10.32 6.27
C SER A 22 -2.35 -10.72 4.87
N GLY A 23 -1.45 -11.20 3.99
CA GLY A 23 -1.79 -11.72 2.67
C GLY A 23 -2.78 -12.89 2.72
N GLY A 24 -2.55 -13.84 3.62
CA GLY A 24 -3.44 -15.00 3.85
C GLY A 24 -4.82 -14.63 4.40
N MET A 25 -4.93 -13.47 5.06
CA MET A 25 -6.19 -12.92 5.58
C MET A 25 -6.80 -11.83 4.67
N GLY A 26 -6.44 -11.79 3.37
CA GLY A 26 -6.98 -10.82 2.42
C GLY A 26 -6.52 -9.37 2.66
N ASN A 27 -5.27 -9.19 3.09
CA ASN A 27 -4.64 -7.92 3.50
C ASN A 27 -5.24 -7.30 4.78
N LEU A 28 -5.75 -8.12 5.67
CA LEU A 28 -6.18 -7.71 7.00
C LEU A 28 -4.95 -7.44 7.90
N SER A 29 -4.79 -6.22 8.41
CA SER A 29 -3.59 -5.85 9.18
C SER A 29 -3.74 -4.67 10.12
N LEU A 30 -4.73 -3.80 9.90
CA LEU A 30 -4.78 -2.47 10.53
C LEU A 30 -4.96 -2.53 12.05
N ALA A 31 -5.73 -3.52 12.53
CA ALA A 31 -6.08 -3.68 13.94
C ALA A 31 -5.70 -5.04 14.54
N MET A 32 -5.06 -5.93 13.78
CA MET A 32 -4.58 -7.22 14.30
C MET A 32 -3.42 -7.03 15.28
N THR A 33 -3.14 -8.06 16.09
CA THR A 33 -2.01 -8.07 17.03
C THR A 33 -0.72 -7.57 16.37
N PRO A 34 0.03 -6.68 17.04
CA PRO A 34 1.25 -6.06 16.51
C PRO A 34 2.33 -7.08 16.16
N GLU A 35 2.96 -6.89 15.01
CA GLU A 35 4.09 -7.68 14.54
C GLU A 35 5.10 -6.84 13.72
N ALA A 36 6.26 -7.43 13.41
CA ALA A 36 7.32 -6.74 12.68
C ALA A 36 6.90 -6.27 11.27
N ASN A 37 6.01 -7.00 10.58
CA ASN A 37 5.52 -6.64 9.25
C ASN A 37 4.62 -5.38 9.23
N ASP A 38 4.20 -4.87 10.39
CA ASP A 38 3.45 -3.61 10.48
C ASP A 38 4.25 -2.38 9.97
N LEU A 39 5.55 -2.54 9.74
CA LEU A 39 6.40 -1.57 9.03
C LEU A 39 5.87 -1.21 7.64
N PHE A 40 5.15 -2.14 7.01
CA PHE A 40 4.58 -1.95 5.67
C PHE A 40 3.13 -1.44 5.68
N GLY A 41 2.57 -1.25 6.87
CA GLY A 41 1.18 -0.85 7.05
C GLY A 41 1.02 0.15 8.20
N ASN A 42 0.44 -0.28 9.31
CA ASN A 42 0.16 0.56 10.46
C ASN A 42 1.35 0.62 11.42
N VAL A 43 2.31 1.53 11.19
CA VAL A 43 3.50 1.68 12.04
C VAL A 43 3.18 2.12 13.47
N ALA A 44 1.98 2.62 13.76
CA ALA A 44 1.56 2.92 15.13
C ALA A 44 1.49 1.67 16.02
N LYS A 45 1.48 0.47 15.45
CA LYS A 45 1.51 -0.82 16.19
C LYS A 45 2.90 -1.15 16.74
N ILE A 46 3.99 -0.61 16.16
CA ILE A 46 5.38 -0.95 16.50
C ILE A 46 5.71 -0.76 18.00
N PRO A 47 5.28 0.30 18.70
CA PRO A 47 5.57 0.44 20.13
C PRO A 47 5.03 -0.70 20.99
N PHE A 48 4.00 -1.42 20.53
CA PHE A 48 3.37 -2.53 21.26
C PHE A 48 3.99 -3.91 20.97
N ILE A 49 4.92 -4.02 20.02
CA ILE A 49 5.70 -5.25 19.77
C ILE A 49 6.54 -5.56 21.02
N LYS A 50 6.70 -6.83 21.38
CA LYS A 50 7.48 -7.24 22.58
C LYS A 50 8.97 -6.94 22.42
N GLU A 51 9.51 -7.20 21.23
CA GLU A 51 10.92 -7.06 20.91
C GLU A 51 11.35 -5.59 20.92
N LYS A 52 12.58 -5.32 21.39
CA LYS A 52 13.18 -3.97 21.38
C LYS A 52 13.62 -3.54 19.98
N SER A 53 13.94 -4.50 19.13
CA SER A 53 14.30 -4.27 17.72
C SER A 53 14.08 -5.54 16.91
N GLY A 54 13.85 -5.40 15.63
CA GLY A 54 13.70 -6.53 14.72
C GLY A 54 14.10 -6.17 13.31
N PHE A 55 14.57 -7.19 12.59
CA PHE A 55 14.83 -7.15 11.16
C PHE A 55 14.00 -8.21 10.47
N LEU A 56 13.47 -7.90 9.30
CA LEU A 56 12.63 -8.82 8.54
C LEU A 56 12.95 -8.75 7.06
N ILE A 57 12.75 -9.87 6.37
CA ILE A 57 12.80 -10.01 4.92
C ILE A 57 11.60 -10.82 4.49
N ASN A 58 10.89 -10.36 3.45
CA ASN A 58 9.85 -11.12 2.79
C ASN A 58 10.15 -11.25 1.31
N TYR A 59 9.76 -12.37 0.72
CA TYR A 59 9.81 -12.62 -0.71
C TYR A 59 8.50 -13.28 -1.14
N THR A 60 7.78 -12.62 -2.02
CA THR A 60 6.47 -13.06 -2.51
C THR A 60 6.55 -13.23 -4.02
N PRO A 61 6.66 -14.47 -4.53
CA PRO A 61 6.56 -14.73 -5.97
C PRO A 61 5.15 -14.37 -6.44
N TRP A 62 5.06 -13.62 -7.53
CA TRP A 62 3.80 -13.14 -8.08
C TRP A 62 3.53 -13.84 -9.40
N LEU A 63 2.30 -14.32 -9.60
CA LEU A 63 1.88 -15.00 -10.83
C LEU A 63 2.74 -16.22 -11.25
N LYS A 64 3.41 -16.87 -10.29
CA LYS A 64 4.29 -18.04 -10.56
C LYS A 64 3.55 -19.20 -11.24
N ASP A 65 2.30 -19.44 -10.85
CA ASP A 65 1.47 -20.52 -11.41
C ASP A 65 1.07 -20.26 -12.86
N LEU A 66 1.23 -19.03 -13.36
CA LEU A 66 1.10 -18.66 -14.77
C LEU A 66 2.41 -18.75 -15.55
N GLY A 67 3.46 -19.34 -14.95
CA GLY A 67 4.78 -19.50 -15.58
C GLY A 67 5.68 -18.25 -15.53
N LEU A 68 5.27 -17.18 -14.82
CA LEU A 68 6.05 -15.95 -14.66
C LEU A 68 6.98 -16.08 -13.45
N ASN A 69 8.23 -16.52 -13.68
CA ASN A 69 9.17 -16.79 -12.60
C ASN A 69 10.00 -15.56 -12.18
N ASP A 70 9.91 -14.47 -12.92
CA ASP A 70 10.67 -13.23 -12.75
C ASP A 70 9.81 -12.06 -12.22
N VAL A 71 8.54 -12.32 -11.93
CA VAL A 71 7.63 -11.36 -11.28
C VAL A 71 7.57 -11.67 -9.78
N TYR A 72 8.00 -10.73 -8.95
CA TYR A 72 8.03 -10.91 -7.50
C TYR A 72 8.04 -9.59 -6.74
N LEU A 73 7.57 -9.63 -5.50
CA LEU A 73 7.73 -8.58 -4.51
C LEU A 73 8.74 -9.04 -3.45
N ALA A 74 9.84 -8.31 -3.30
CA ALA A 74 10.78 -8.49 -2.21
C ALA A 74 10.69 -7.29 -1.27
N SER A 75 10.79 -7.54 0.04
CA SER A 75 10.80 -6.47 1.02
C SER A 75 11.73 -6.76 2.17
N ALA A 76 12.28 -5.71 2.76
CA ALA A 76 13.10 -5.77 3.96
C ALA A 76 12.73 -4.61 4.89
N GLY A 77 12.84 -4.82 6.19
CA GLY A 77 12.52 -3.80 7.15
C GLY A 77 13.29 -3.95 8.45
N TYR A 78 13.40 -2.85 9.17
CA TYR A 78 14.01 -2.77 10.48
C TYR A 78 13.25 -1.80 11.36
N PHE A 79 13.03 -2.19 12.61
CA PHE A 79 12.52 -1.29 13.64
C PHE A 79 13.39 -1.33 14.89
N LYS A 80 13.35 -0.25 15.66
CA LYS A 80 13.99 -0.14 16.96
C LYS A 80 13.17 0.74 17.89
N LYS A 81 12.85 0.23 19.08
CA LYS A 81 12.37 1.06 20.18
C LYS A 81 13.55 1.85 20.74
N VAL A 82 13.50 3.16 20.62
CA VAL A 82 14.53 4.07 21.12
C VAL A 82 14.42 4.18 22.64
N ASN A 83 13.18 4.21 23.13
CA ASN A 83 12.81 4.17 24.53
C ASN A 83 11.42 3.52 24.69
N GLU A 84 10.83 3.55 25.87
CA GLU A 84 9.52 2.93 26.17
C GLU A 84 8.37 3.56 25.39
N THR A 85 8.51 4.81 24.94
CA THR A 85 7.43 5.54 24.26
C THR A 85 7.66 5.77 22.77
N PHE A 86 8.91 5.73 22.30
CA PHE A 86 9.25 6.12 20.93
C PHE A 86 9.98 5.02 20.18
N SER A 87 9.55 4.75 18.96
CA SER A 87 10.17 3.80 18.04
C SER A 87 10.46 4.44 16.69
N ILE A 88 11.52 3.96 16.05
CA ILE A 88 11.89 4.32 14.67
C ILE A 88 11.86 3.09 13.79
N ASN A 89 11.61 3.28 12.52
CA ASN A 89 11.60 2.21 11.54
C ASN A 89 12.07 2.67 10.16
N SER A 90 12.53 1.70 9.38
CA SER A 90 12.85 1.88 7.96
C SER A 90 12.49 0.62 7.21
N SER A 91 11.99 0.76 5.98
CA SER A 91 11.67 -0.38 5.13
C SER A 91 11.91 -0.10 3.66
N LEU A 92 12.11 -1.18 2.90
CA LEU A 92 12.30 -1.20 1.47
C LEU A 92 11.33 -2.21 0.86
N ARG A 93 10.65 -1.85 -0.23
CA ARG A 93 9.92 -2.76 -1.10
C ARG A 93 10.50 -2.65 -2.50
N PHE A 94 10.69 -3.78 -3.15
CA PHE A 94 11.12 -3.88 -4.54
C PHE A 94 10.18 -4.83 -5.29
N PHE A 95 9.57 -4.33 -6.36
CA PHE A 95 8.67 -5.09 -7.21
C PHE A 95 9.28 -5.24 -8.60
N SER A 96 9.55 -6.49 -9.01
CA SER A 96 9.92 -6.84 -10.37
C SER A 96 8.67 -7.21 -11.14
N LEU A 97 8.46 -6.59 -12.30
CA LEU A 97 7.36 -6.93 -13.22
C LEU A 97 7.78 -7.95 -14.29
N GLY A 98 8.99 -8.50 -14.14
CA GLY A 98 9.51 -9.46 -15.10
C GLY A 98 10.09 -8.84 -16.36
N ASN A 99 10.41 -9.68 -17.33
CA ASN A 99 10.92 -9.26 -18.64
C ASN A 99 9.76 -9.12 -19.63
N ILE A 100 9.60 -7.93 -20.19
CA ILE A 100 8.56 -7.63 -21.19
C ILE A 100 9.22 -7.44 -22.55
N THR A 101 8.90 -8.30 -23.50
CA THR A 101 9.31 -8.18 -24.91
C THR A 101 8.20 -7.50 -25.68
N PHE A 102 8.53 -6.45 -26.40
CA PHE A 102 7.62 -5.78 -27.32
C PHE A 102 7.77 -6.36 -28.71
N SER A 103 6.71 -6.31 -29.51
CA SER A 103 6.75 -6.60 -30.94
C SER A 103 6.15 -5.44 -31.73
N ASP A 104 6.64 -5.19 -32.92
CA ASP A 104 6.03 -4.23 -33.85
C ASP A 104 4.77 -4.83 -34.48
N GLU A 105 4.09 -4.04 -35.33
CA GLU A 105 2.87 -4.46 -36.07
C GLU A 105 3.10 -5.64 -37.03
N ASN A 106 4.35 -5.92 -37.38
CA ASN A 106 4.76 -7.03 -38.27
C ASN A 106 5.21 -8.26 -37.46
N GLY A 107 5.15 -8.21 -36.10
CA GLY A 107 5.58 -9.29 -35.24
C GLY A 107 7.11 -9.34 -35.02
N THR A 108 7.87 -8.33 -35.46
CA THR A 108 9.31 -8.24 -35.22
C THR A 108 9.56 -7.87 -33.76
N GLU A 109 10.40 -8.64 -33.06
CA GLU A 109 10.74 -8.37 -31.68
C GLU A 109 11.51 -7.04 -31.54
N LEU A 110 11.02 -6.20 -30.66
CA LEU A 110 11.66 -4.97 -30.21
C LEU A 110 12.50 -5.22 -28.95
N PRO A 111 13.39 -4.29 -28.57
CA PRO A 111 14.17 -4.45 -27.35
C PRO A 111 13.30 -4.71 -26.14
N SER A 112 13.62 -5.75 -25.38
CA SER A 112 12.95 -6.08 -24.14
C SER A 112 13.29 -5.08 -23.04
N THR A 113 12.37 -4.90 -22.10
CA THR A 113 12.57 -4.09 -20.89
C THR A 113 12.32 -4.92 -19.64
N LYS A 114 12.94 -4.54 -18.54
CA LYS A 114 12.71 -5.11 -17.22
C LYS A 114 12.12 -4.04 -16.31
N PRO A 115 10.81 -3.85 -16.34
CA PRO A 115 10.16 -2.88 -15.48
C PRO A 115 10.36 -3.24 -14.02
N SER A 116 10.59 -2.24 -13.20
CA SER A 116 10.75 -2.41 -11.76
C SER A 116 10.30 -1.18 -11.00
N GLU A 117 9.78 -1.40 -9.83
CA GLU A 117 9.33 -0.35 -8.92
C GLU A 117 9.92 -0.59 -7.53
N PHE A 118 10.25 0.47 -6.82
CA PHE A 118 10.63 0.32 -5.42
C PHE A 118 10.14 1.50 -4.57
N SER A 119 9.99 1.27 -3.28
CA SER A 119 9.80 2.32 -2.28
C SER A 119 10.80 2.16 -1.15
N TYR A 120 11.24 3.29 -0.61
CA TYR A 120 12.03 3.37 0.61
C TYR A 120 11.33 4.24 1.63
N ASP A 121 11.11 3.68 2.81
CA ASP A 121 10.32 4.27 3.88
C ASP A 121 11.19 4.55 5.11
N ILE A 122 10.97 5.71 5.73
CA ILE A 122 11.51 6.06 7.04
C ILE A 122 10.33 6.52 7.89
N GLY A 123 10.19 5.98 9.08
CA GLY A 123 9.08 6.31 9.94
C GLY A 123 9.44 6.30 11.43
N GLY A 124 8.45 6.72 12.20
CA GLY A 124 8.50 6.65 13.64
C GLY A 124 7.11 6.55 14.24
N SER A 125 7.04 6.06 15.46
CA SER A 125 5.80 5.92 16.20
C SER A 125 5.99 6.22 17.66
N ILE A 126 4.94 6.75 18.28
CA ILE A 126 4.97 7.20 19.68
C ILE A 126 3.74 6.70 20.42
N LEU A 127 3.93 6.21 21.65
CA LEU A 127 2.85 5.98 22.59
C LEU A 127 2.34 7.32 23.13
N LEU A 128 1.07 7.60 22.88
CA LEU A 128 0.38 8.75 23.48
C LEU A 128 -0.15 8.39 24.87
N THR A 129 -0.55 7.13 25.05
CA THR A 129 -0.93 6.51 26.31
C THR A 129 -0.53 5.03 26.28
N GLU A 130 -0.67 4.28 27.36
CA GLU A 130 -0.45 2.82 27.41
C GLU A 130 -1.32 2.03 26.42
N LYS A 131 -2.38 2.65 25.91
CA LYS A 131 -3.38 2.02 25.03
C LYS A 131 -3.46 2.63 23.63
N LEU A 132 -2.93 3.82 23.42
CA LEU A 132 -3.05 4.58 22.17
C LEU A 132 -1.67 4.99 21.67
N SER A 133 -1.42 4.77 20.40
CA SER A 133 -0.21 5.19 19.71
C SER A 133 -0.52 5.92 18.41
N PHE A 134 0.44 6.69 17.97
CA PHE A 134 0.45 7.41 16.71
C PHE A 134 1.72 7.05 15.94
N GLY A 135 1.62 6.99 14.61
CA GLY A 135 2.75 6.72 13.72
C GLY A 135 2.72 7.59 12.48
N ALA A 136 3.90 7.89 11.98
CA ALA A 136 4.08 8.60 10.72
C ALA A 136 5.23 8.01 9.92
N THR A 137 5.09 7.98 8.59
CA THR A 137 6.09 7.47 7.65
C THR A 137 6.27 8.46 6.51
N LEU A 138 7.51 8.70 6.10
CA LEU A 138 7.87 9.37 4.86
C LEU A 138 8.38 8.31 3.88
N ARG A 139 7.92 8.38 2.64
CA ARG A 139 8.18 7.39 1.59
C ARG A 139 8.68 8.04 0.33
N TYR A 140 9.78 7.54 -0.20
CA TYR A 140 10.22 7.78 -1.57
C TYR A 140 9.79 6.63 -2.46
N ILE A 141 9.23 6.94 -3.64
CA ILE A 141 8.76 5.96 -4.62
C ILE A 141 9.47 6.21 -5.94
N HIS A 142 10.01 5.14 -6.52
CA HIS A 142 10.61 5.09 -7.85
C HIS A 142 9.91 4.02 -8.68
N SER A 143 9.49 4.36 -9.89
CA SER A 143 8.86 3.44 -10.82
C SER A 143 9.47 3.61 -12.20
N ARG A 144 10.03 2.53 -12.75
CA ARG A 144 10.57 2.45 -14.11
C ARG A 144 9.81 1.37 -14.87
N LEU A 145 8.82 1.79 -15.65
CA LEU A 145 8.03 0.88 -16.48
C LEU A 145 8.67 0.69 -17.85
N VAL A 146 8.98 1.80 -18.51
CA VAL A 146 9.58 1.86 -19.84
C VAL A 146 10.57 3.02 -19.87
N SER A 147 11.57 2.99 -20.74
CA SER A 147 12.48 4.13 -20.98
C SER A 147 12.83 4.23 -22.46
N GLY A 148 12.93 5.46 -22.94
CA GLY A 148 13.21 5.77 -24.35
C GLY A 148 12.00 6.19 -25.17
N SER A 149 12.19 6.38 -26.46
CA SER A 149 11.12 6.72 -27.41
C SER A 149 10.78 5.50 -28.25
N TYR A 150 9.49 5.26 -28.47
CA TYR A 150 8.99 4.10 -29.20
C TYR A 150 8.14 4.56 -30.41
N GLY A 151 8.24 3.84 -31.52
CA GLY A 151 7.38 4.03 -32.69
C GLY A 151 7.49 5.40 -33.35
N GLY A 152 8.66 6.08 -33.30
CA GLY A 152 8.83 7.42 -33.88
C GLY A 152 8.10 8.54 -33.14
N SER A 153 7.58 8.26 -31.95
CA SER A 153 6.91 9.25 -31.10
C SER A 153 7.90 10.29 -30.56
N ALA A 154 7.48 11.56 -30.50
CA ALA A 154 8.20 12.63 -29.80
C ALA A 154 8.19 12.47 -28.26
N ILE A 155 7.39 11.54 -27.74
CA ILE A 155 7.29 11.26 -26.32
C ILE A 155 8.48 10.41 -25.88
N ASN A 156 9.26 10.95 -24.96
CA ASN A 156 10.36 10.22 -24.34
C ASN A 156 9.92 9.74 -22.94
N TYR A 157 9.82 8.43 -22.79
CA TYR A 157 9.46 7.79 -21.52
C TYR A 157 10.67 7.71 -20.59
N ARG A 158 10.43 7.93 -19.30
CA ARG A 158 11.44 7.92 -18.25
C ARG A 158 10.88 7.34 -16.96
N ALA A 159 11.76 6.98 -16.05
CA ALA A 159 11.36 6.60 -14.71
C ALA A 159 10.67 7.76 -13.98
N GLY A 160 9.59 7.44 -13.31
CA GLY A 160 8.85 8.37 -12.46
C GLY A 160 9.33 8.28 -11.00
N ASN A 161 9.32 9.43 -10.32
CA ASN A 161 9.64 9.53 -8.90
C ASN A 161 8.62 10.39 -8.19
N THR A 162 8.32 10.05 -6.94
CA THR A 162 7.47 10.88 -6.10
C THR A 162 7.75 10.65 -4.61
N LEU A 163 7.27 11.56 -3.79
CA LEU A 163 7.27 11.44 -2.33
C LEU A 163 5.84 11.27 -1.84
N SER A 164 5.67 10.47 -0.79
CA SER A 164 4.42 10.31 -0.08
C SER A 164 4.68 10.12 1.41
N GLY A 165 3.61 10.15 2.20
CA GLY A 165 3.69 9.85 3.62
C GLY A 165 2.46 9.09 4.08
N ASP A 166 2.58 8.46 5.24
CA ASP A 166 1.49 7.77 5.90
C ASP A 166 1.31 8.35 7.30
N ILE A 167 0.07 8.36 7.77
CA ILE A 167 -0.31 8.70 9.14
C ILE A 167 -1.14 7.55 9.67
N SER A 168 -0.82 7.07 10.86
CA SER A 168 -1.50 5.93 11.45
C SER A 168 -1.76 6.12 12.93
N MET A 169 -2.80 5.41 13.42
CA MET A 169 -3.13 5.30 14.84
C MET A 169 -3.47 3.86 15.16
N PHE A 170 -3.21 3.46 16.38
CA PHE A 170 -3.59 2.16 16.90
C PHE A 170 -4.02 2.28 18.35
N TYR A 171 -5.12 1.60 18.67
CA TYR A 171 -5.69 1.52 20.01
C TYR A 171 -5.86 0.06 20.43
N LYS A 172 -5.52 -0.25 21.69
CA LYS A 172 -5.81 -1.53 22.34
C LYS A 172 -6.60 -1.31 23.62
N GLN A 173 -7.57 -2.16 23.87
CA GLN A 173 -8.42 -2.06 25.06
C GLN A 173 -7.65 -2.39 26.35
N ASN A 174 -6.88 -3.47 26.34
CA ASN A 174 -6.14 -3.98 27.50
C ASN A 174 -4.64 -4.03 27.21
N GLU A 175 -3.82 -3.96 28.28
CA GLU A 175 -2.36 -3.96 28.16
C GLU A 175 -1.82 -5.25 27.56
N ASP A 176 -2.43 -6.37 27.89
CA ASP A 176 -2.06 -7.72 27.44
C ASP A 176 -2.60 -8.08 26.05
N MET A 177 -3.13 -7.11 25.30
CA MET A 177 -3.77 -7.26 24.00
C MET A 177 -5.09 -8.04 23.98
N HIS A 178 -5.58 -8.57 25.11
CA HIS A 178 -6.91 -9.19 25.15
C HIS A 178 -8.02 -8.13 24.93
N GLY A 179 -9.06 -8.47 24.14
CA GLY A 179 -10.19 -7.59 23.87
C GLY A 179 -10.08 -6.85 22.56
N PHE A 180 -10.70 -5.68 22.48
CA PHE A 180 -10.82 -4.89 21.24
C PHE A 180 -9.55 -4.12 20.91
N HIS A 181 -9.27 -4.10 19.60
CA HIS A 181 -8.27 -3.25 18.95
C HIS A 181 -8.92 -2.40 17.88
N ALA A 182 -8.36 -1.24 17.61
CA ALA A 182 -8.75 -0.39 16.50
C ALA A 182 -7.52 0.20 15.81
N GLY A 183 -7.57 0.28 14.50
CA GLY A 183 -6.51 0.85 13.66
C GLY A 183 -7.07 1.85 12.68
N LEU A 184 -6.34 2.94 12.45
CA LEU A 184 -6.58 3.92 11.41
C LEU A 184 -5.29 4.11 10.61
N LEU A 185 -5.40 4.12 9.29
CA LEU A 185 -4.28 4.37 8.39
C LEU A 185 -4.73 5.28 7.24
N LEU A 186 -4.04 6.40 7.11
CA LEU A 186 -4.01 7.23 5.91
C LEU A 186 -2.70 6.95 5.21
N SER A 187 -2.70 6.27 4.08
CA SER A 187 -1.48 5.85 3.40
C SER A 187 -1.31 6.46 2.02
N ASN A 188 -0.06 6.55 1.59
CA ASN A 188 0.34 7.08 0.29
C ASN A 188 -0.17 8.50 0.02
N LEU A 189 -0.26 9.35 1.06
CA LEU A 189 -0.61 10.75 0.92
C LEU A 189 0.55 11.49 0.27
N GLY A 190 0.53 11.68 -1.05
CA GLY A 190 1.70 12.20 -1.75
C GLY A 190 1.44 12.73 -3.14
N GLY A 191 2.52 13.14 -3.80
CA GLY A 191 2.51 13.72 -5.13
C GLY A 191 2.09 12.74 -6.21
N LYS A 192 1.70 13.29 -7.37
CA LYS A 192 1.50 12.51 -8.59
C LYS A 192 2.84 12.11 -9.21
N ILE A 193 2.83 11.05 -10.00
CA ILE A 193 4.00 10.56 -10.74
C ILE A 193 3.84 10.79 -12.25
N SER A 194 4.94 11.08 -12.94
CA SER A 194 4.97 11.23 -14.41
C SER A 194 6.03 10.30 -15.00
N TYR A 195 5.67 9.65 -16.10
CA TYR A 195 6.52 8.69 -16.82
C TYR A 195 7.05 9.22 -18.14
N SER A 196 6.85 10.49 -18.45
CA SER A 196 7.31 11.09 -19.71
C SER A 196 7.86 12.50 -19.48
N ASN A 197 8.47 13.05 -20.54
CA ASN A 197 8.86 14.46 -20.59
C ASN A 197 7.66 15.41 -20.69
N GLU A 198 6.47 14.90 -21.00
CA GLU A 198 5.23 15.69 -20.96
C GLU A 198 4.78 15.92 -19.51
N THR A 199 4.76 17.17 -19.08
CA THR A 199 4.41 17.54 -17.71
C THR A 199 2.90 17.55 -17.44
N LYS A 200 2.08 17.47 -18.49
CA LYS A 200 0.61 17.55 -18.38
C LYS A 200 0.00 16.29 -17.75
N ASN A 201 0.51 15.11 -18.10
CA ASN A 201 -0.09 13.84 -17.70
C ASN A 201 0.64 13.26 -16.47
N LYS A 202 0.19 13.65 -15.27
CA LYS A 202 0.68 13.09 -14.00
C LYS A 202 -0.41 12.23 -13.38
N TYR A 203 -0.03 11.00 -13.01
CA TYR A 203 -0.94 9.99 -12.47
C TYR A 203 -0.96 10.02 -10.96
N PHE A 204 -2.12 9.80 -10.37
CA PHE A 204 -2.27 9.68 -8.93
C PHE A 204 -1.63 8.37 -8.42
N ILE A 205 -0.94 8.45 -7.30
CA ILE A 205 -0.53 7.27 -6.54
C ILE A 205 -1.70 6.77 -5.67
N PRO A 206 -1.67 5.54 -5.17
CA PRO A 206 -2.82 4.93 -4.49
C PRO A 206 -2.99 5.46 -3.05
N ALA A 207 -3.29 6.75 -2.91
CA ALA A 207 -3.68 7.32 -1.62
C ALA A 207 -4.91 6.58 -1.09
N ASN A 208 -4.89 6.19 0.20
CA ASN A 208 -5.91 5.32 0.77
C ASN A 208 -6.21 5.72 2.23
N ILE A 209 -7.47 5.55 2.62
CA ILE A 209 -7.89 5.53 4.03
C ILE A 209 -8.33 4.12 4.39
N GLY A 210 -7.83 3.62 5.52
CA GLY A 210 -8.19 2.33 6.07
C GLY A 210 -8.58 2.46 7.54
N ILE A 211 -9.65 1.76 7.93
CA ILE A 211 -10.10 1.63 9.32
C ILE A 211 -10.22 0.14 9.60
N GLY A 212 -9.66 -0.30 10.70
CA GLY A 212 -9.71 -1.69 11.15
C GLY A 212 -10.23 -1.81 12.57
N VAL A 213 -10.89 -2.94 12.83
CA VAL A 213 -11.23 -3.39 14.18
C VAL A 213 -10.82 -4.85 14.33
N GLY A 214 -10.31 -5.19 15.50
CA GLY A 214 -9.90 -6.54 15.85
C GLY A 214 -10.41 -6.92 17.25
N TYR A 215 -10.50 -8.20 17.50
CA TYR A 215 -10.81 -8.73 18.81
C TYR A 215 -9.99 -9.99 19.08
N LEU A 216 -9.08 -9.91 20.06
CA LEU A 216 -8.29 -11.04 20.53
C LEU A 216 -8.95 -11.67 21.74
N ASN A 217 -9.27 -12.95 21.66
CA ASN A 217 -9.73 -13.77 22.77
C ASN A 217 -8.64 -14.77 23.19
N LYS A 218 -8.12 -14.63 24.39
CA LYS A 218 -7.24 -15.61 25.01
C LYS A 218 -8.09 -16.72 25.62
N ILE A 219 -7.95 -17.93 25.08
CA ILE A 219 -8.68 -19.12 25.55
C ILE A 219 -8.04 -19.65 26.81
N ASP A 220 -6.71 -19.76 26.80
CA ASP A 220 -5.87 -20.15 27.93
C ASP A 220 -4.46 -19.54 27.80
N ALA A 221 -3.46 -20.07 28.51
CA ALA A 221 -2.10 -19.56 28.52
C ALA A 221 -1.41 -19.70 27.14
N ASP A 222 -1.75 -20.73 26.38
CA ASP A 222 -1.09 -21.13 25.15
C ASP A 222 -1.95 -20.89 23.91
N ASN A 223 -3.25 -20.74 24.07
CA ASN A 223 -4.21 -20.68 22.99
C ASN A 223 -4.94 -19.34 22.91
N SER A 224 -4.94 -18.73 21.74
CA SER A 224 -5.75 -17.54 21.47
C SER A 224 -6.32 -17.56 20.07
N ILE A 225 -7.43 -16.87 19.89
CA ILE A 225 -8.07 -16.66 18.59
C ILE A 225 -8.32 -15.16 18.42
N GLU A 226 -7.97 -14.65 17.26
CA GLU A 226 -8.16 -13.24 16.88
C GLU A 226 -9.05 -13.15 15.65
N PHE A 227 -9.99 -12.22 15.69
CA PHE A 227 -10.85 -11.88 14.56
C PHE A 227 -10.62 -10.43 14.17
N GLY A 228 -10.71 -10.14 12.87
CA GLY A 228 -10.55 -8.77 12.42
C GLY A 228 -11.34 -8.45 11.17
N VAL A 229 -11.62 -7.16 11.03
CA VAL A 229 -12.25 -6.55 9.85
C VAL A 229 -11.55 -5.24 9.54
N ASP A 230 -11.06 -5.11 8.30
CA ASP A 230 -10.54 -3.85 7.76
C ASP A 230 -11.41 -3.36 6.63
N VAL A 231 -11.67 -2.06 6.60
CA VAL A 231 -12.36 -1.37 5.50
C VAL A 231 -11.41 -0.32 4.94
N ASN A 232 -11.13 -0.44 3.66
CA ASN A 232 -10.21 0.45 2.94
C ASN A 232 -10.90 1.14 1.77
N ARG A 233 -10.51 2.38 1.48
CA ARG A 233 -10.99 3.15 0.34
C ARG A 233 -9.86 3.96 -0.29
N LEU A 234 -9.75 3.89 -1.62
CA LEU A 234 -8.84 4.75 -2.37
C LEU A 234 -9.34 6.20 -2.40
N LEU A 235 -8.45 7.13 -2.11
CA LEU A 235 -8.67 8.57 -2.13
C LEU A 235 -8.28 9.18 -3.49
N VAL A 236 -8.63 8.49 -4.57
CA VAL A 236 -8.28 8.87 -5.96
C VAL A 236 -9.56 9.02 -6.77
N PRO A 237 -9.62 10.00 -7.68
CA PRO A 237 -10.78 10.12 -8.57
C PRO A 237 -10.80 9.01 -9.62
N VAL A 238 -11.99 8.76 -10.15
CA VAL A 238 -12.18 7.83 -11.28
C VAL A 238 -11.57 8.42 -12.55
N TYR A 239 -10.79 7.62 -13.27
CA TYR A 239 -10.28 8.02 -14.58
C TYR A 239 -11.42 8.01 -15.62
N PRO A 240 -11.63 9.09 -16.39
CA PRO A 240 -12.70 9.17 -17.37
C PRO A 240 -12.31 8.42 -18.68
N SER A 241 -12.39 7.09 -18.67
CA SER A 241 -11.99 6.24 -19.81
C SER A 241 -12.79 6.50 -21.07
N THR A 242 -14.09 6.84 -20.93
CA THR A 242 -15.01 7.15 -22.03
C THR A 242 -15.27 8.67 -22.17
N GLY A 243 -14.58 9.49 -21.37
CA GLY A 243 -14.76 10.93 -21.34
C GLY A 243 -14.13 11.67 -22.51
N THR A 244 -14.56 12.92 -22.68
CA THR A 244 -13.97 13.86 -23.64
C THR A 244 -12.54 14.24 -23.26
N THR A 245 -11.81 14.90 -24.16
CA THR A 245 -10.49 15.48 -23.85
C THR A 245 -10.57 16.43 -22.65
N GLU A 246 -11.64 17.22 -22.55
CA GLU A 246 -11.88 18.12 -21.44
C GLU A 246 -12.03 17.38 -20.10
N ASP A 247 -12.68 16.22 -20.07
CA ASP A 247 -12.82 15.41 -18.86
C ASP A 247 -11.47 14.84 -18.40
N LYS A 248 -10.63 14.42 -19.36
CA LYS A 248 -9.26 13.98 -19.07
C LYS A 248 -8.39 15.11 -18.57
N ASP A 249 -8.48 16.29 -19.16
CA ASP A 249 -7.75 17.48 -18.70
C ASP A 249 -8.18 17.87 -17.28
N LYS A 250 -9.48 17.82 -16.98
CA LYS A 250 -9.99 18.03 -15.61
C LYS A 250 -9.45 17.00 -14.63
N TYR A 251 -9.36 15.72 -15.01
CA TYR A 251 -8.77 14.69 -14.18
C TYR A 251 -7.29 14.98 -13.87
N PHE A 252 -6.50 15.28 -14.89
CA PHE A 252 -5.07 15.54 -14.73
C PHE A 252 -4.77 16.87 -14.04
N SER A 253 -5.65 17.86 -14.11
CA SER A 253 -5.48 19.18 -13.45
C SER A 253 -5.87 19.18 -11.97
N GLN A 254 -6.62 18.19 -11.48
CA GLN A 254 -6.98 18.12 -10.05
C GLN A 254 -5.73 18.12 -9.17
N THR A 255 -5.75 18.92 -8.11
CA THR A 255 -4.70 18.85 -7.09
C THR A 255 -4.82 17.57 -6.26
N VAL A 256 -3.73 17.11 -5.68
CA VAL A 256 -3.72 15.89 -4.85
C VAL A 256 -4.69 16.02 -3.67
N VAL A 257 -4.64 17.14 -2.96
CA VAL A 257 -5.51 17.35 -1.79
C VAL A 257 -6.98 17.40 -2.18
N SER A 258 -7.33 18.11 -3.27
CA SER A 258 -8.72 18.13 -3.75
C SER A 258 -9.20 16.75 -4.19
N SER A 259 -8.32 15.91 -4.74
CA SER A 259 -8.67 14.56 -5.18
C SER A 259 -9.08 13.66 -4.00
N TRP A 260 -8.45 13.80 -2.84
CA TRP A 260 -8.80 13.02 -1.66
C TRP A 260 -10.26 13.27 -1.24
N PHE A 261 -10.70 14.52 -1.21
CA PHE A 261 -12.08 14.87 -0.86
C PHE A 261 -13.05 14.57 -2.00
N ASN A 262 -12.66 14.83 -3.25
CA ASN A 262 -13.51 14.60 -4.42
C ASN A 262 -13.77 13.10 -4.65
N SER A 263 -12.89 12.21 -4.18
CA SER A 263 -13.10 10.76 -4.27
C SER A 263 -14.37 10.29 -3.55
N PHE A 264 -14.86 11.05 -2.57
CA PHE A 264 -16.11 10.78 -1.87
C PHE A 264 -17.37 11.30 -2.59
N THR A 265 -17.22 12.08 -3.65
CA THR A 265 -18.35 12.64 -4.39
C THR A 265 -18.74 11.72 -5.54
N ASN A 266 -20.05 11.56 -5.80
CA ASN A 266 -20.57 10.75 -6.91
C ASN A 266 -20.12 11.27 -8.30
N LYS A 267 -19.65 12.51 -8.37
CA LYS A 267 -19.17 13.13 -9.61
C LYS A 267 -17.77 12.62 -10.01
N TYR A 268 -16.90 12.45 -9.06
CA TYR A 268 -15.48 12.13 -9.29
C TYR A 268 -15.04 10.78 -8.69
N GLY A 269 -15.81 10.23 -7.77
CA GLY A 269 -15.59 8.93 -7.15
C GLY A 269 -16.57 7.86 -7.63
N PRO A 270 -16.26 6.58 -7.43
CA PRO A 270 -17.24 5.51 -7.60
C PRO A 270 -18.28 5.58 -6.48
N PRO A 271 -19.46 4.97 -6.67
CA PRO A 271 -20.44 4.80 -5.60
C PRO A 271 -19.80 4.19 -4.34
N MET A 272 -20.27 4.58 -3.17
CA MET A 272 -19.67 4.15 -1.88
C MET A 272 -19.50 2.63 -1.81
N GLY A 273 -20.55 1.87 -2.16
CA GLY A 273 -20.53 0.39 -2.11
C GLY A 273 -19.56 -0.28 -3.09
N GLU A 274 -19.19 0.39 -4.19
CA GLU A 274 -18.28 -0.13 -5.21
C GLU A 274 -16.81 0.24 -4.95
N SER A 275 -16.55 1.13 -3.99
CA SER A 275 -15.23 1.70 -3.72
C SER A 275 -14.59 1.18 -2.44
N LEU A 276 -15.33 0.41 -1.64
CA LEU A 276 -14.82 -0.15 -0.40
C LEU A 276 -14.19 -1.52 -0.66
N ARG A 277 -12.98 -1.71 -0.17
CA ARG A 277 -12.35 -3.02 -0.04
C ARG A 277 -12.49 -3.45 1.42
N VAL A 278 -13.21 -4.53 1.64
CA VAL A 278 -13.43 -5.11 2.97
C VAL A 278 -12.59 -6.38 3.07
N SER A 279 -11.79 -6.48 4.13
CA SER A 279 -11.02 -7.68 4.48
C SER A 279 -11.57 -8.21 5.80
N VAL A 280 -11.81 -9.51 5.88
CA VAL A 280 -12.27 -10.20 7.09
C VAL A 280 -11.39 -11.43 7.28
N GLY A 281 -10.94 -11.66 8.49
CA GLY A 281 -10.12 -12.82 8.80
C GLY A 281 -10.18 -13.23 10.25
N ALA A 282 -9.66 -14.43 10.48
CA ALA A 282 -9.46 -14.99 11.80
C ALA A 282 -8.10 -15.68 11.85
N GLU A 283 -7.45 -15.61 13.00
CA GLU A 283 -6.17 -16.23 13.25
C GLU A 283 -6.24 -16.99 14.58
N TYR A 284 -5.76 -18.22 14.57
CA TYR A 284 -5.55 -19.00 15.77
C TYR A 284 -4.05 -19.06 16.08
N ASN A 285 -3.68 -18.70 17.27
CA ASN A 285 -2.30 -18.72 17.75
C ASN A 285 -2.12 -19.76 18.87
N TYR A 286 -1.12 -20.62 18.67
CA TYR A 286 -0.64 -21.57 19.66
C TYR A 286 0.81 -21.25 20.03
N THR A 287 1.06 -20.89 21.29
CA THR A 287 2.34 -20.30 21.73
C THR A 287 3.40 -21.33 22.09
N ASN A 288 3.10 -22.62 22.14
CA ASN A 288 4.03 -23.70 22.50
C ASN A 288 4.71 -24.39 21.28
N VAL A 289 4.71 -23.72 20.09
CA VAL A 289 5.41 -24.22 18.90
C VAL A 289 6.52 -23.26 18.52
#